data_fd3f73dbc88e3de871488dec9d0637d4
#
_entry.id   fd3f73dbc88e3de871488dec9d0637d4
#
_cell.length_a   1.000
_cell.length_b   1.000
_cell.length_c   1.000
_cell.angle_alpha   90.00
_cell.angle_beta   90.00
_cell.angle_gamma   90.00
#
_symmetry.space_group_name_H-M   'P 1'
#
loop_
_entity.id
_entity.type
_entity.pdbx_description
1 polymer ?
#
loop_
_entity_poly.entity_id
_entity_poly.type
_entity_poly.pdbx_seq_one_letter_code
_entity_poly.pdbx_strand_id
1 'polypeptide(L)'
;MQEETFSKYQAWVEAEMEVAKGVRKRKWLLFWKVMGIYVAACVVIFLLFFAVSADADEYMLGMAAAWAVMLFLFLTLVTFVCMLPGFFRGKYARKIKRAIKRQGFSDAQREQFAREQMAARCDPAKSVSVVITTGQDRMPAQFTLSEHFACFTGGTGFGPYILKVDDTEAFFVRTSTMTLPAITKVFSFIITRNQSVTTYMIHFVGHGKEQGRFVFGDPAVCEKVLNILRQRFPEAARR
;
A
#
# COMPACT_ATOMS: atom_id res chain seq x y z
N MET A 1 16.63 -11.39 -31.09
CA MET A 1 16.31 -12.19 -29.88
C MET A 1 16.48 -11.41 -28.57
N GLN A 2 17.34 -10.40 -28.47
CA GLN A 2 17.51 -9.55 -27.26
C GLN A 2 16.39 -8.52 -27.07
N GLU A 3 15.78 -7.99 -28.13
CA GLU A 3 14.70 -6.99 -28.03
C GLU A 3 13.38 -7.56 -27.50
N GLU A 4 13.06 -8.81 -27.83
CA GLU A 4 11.84 -9.47 -27.34
C GLU A 4 11.91 -9.84 -25.85
N THR A 5 13.12 -10.09 -25.33
CA THR A 5 13.36 -10.40 -23.93
C THR A 5 13.13 -9.19 -23.03
N PHE A 6 13.51 -8.00 -23.45
CA PHE A 6 13.35 -6.77 -22.67
C PHE A 6 11.87 -6.34 -22.53
N SER A 7 11.01 -6.79 -23.45
CA SER A 7 9.62 -6.39 -23.51
C SER A 7 8.74 -6.93 -22.36
N LYS A 8 9.00 -8.15 -21.89
CA LYS A 8 8.17 -8.80 -20.84
C LYS A 8 8.40 -8.22 -19.46
N TYR A 9 9.63 -7.93 -19.10
CA TYR A 9 9.93 -7.24 -17.84
C TYR A 9 9.37 -5.83 -17.83
N GLN A 10 9.47 -5.09 -18.92
CA GLN A 10 8.85 -3.78 -19.03
C GLN A 10 7.33 -3.85 -18.92
N ALA A 11 6.68 -4.79 -19.61
CA ALA A 11 5.25 -5.01 -19.53
C ALA A 11 4.78 -5.33 -18.10
N TRP A 12 5.54 -6.17 -17.36
CA TRP A 12 5.24 -6.43 -15.95
C TRP A 12 5.39 -5.17 -15.09
N VAL A 13 6.44 -4.38 -15.29
CA VAL A 13 6.64 -3.11 -14.57
C VAL A 13 5.52 -2.13 -14.88
N GLU A 14 5.09 -2.03 -16.11
CA GLU A 14 3.97 -1.17 -16.53
C GLU A 14 2.65 -1.60 -15.88
N ALA A 15 2.37 -2.89 -15.85
CA ALA A 15 1.19 -3.43 -15.17
C ALA A 15 1.20 -3.08 -13.67
N GLU A 16 2.35 -3.19 -12.99
CA GLU A 16 2.50 -2.77 -11.60
C GLU A 16 2.31 -1.24 -11.43
N MET A 17 2.79 -0.46 -12.38
CA MET A 17 2.64 1.00 -12.37
C MET A 17 1.20 1.43 -12.60
N GLU A 18 0.41 0.68 -13.38
CA GLU A 18 -1.04 0.95 -13.56
C GLU A 18 -1.81 0.73 -12.25
N VAL A 19 -1.52 -0.33 -11.50
CA VAL A 19 -2.10 -0.55 -10.17
C VAL A 19 -1.77 0.65 -9.26
N ALA A 20 -0.52 1.09 -9.25
CA ALA A 20 -0.10 2.26 -8.47
C ALA A 20 -0.78 3.56 -8.92
N LYS A 21 -1.10 3.71 -10.21
CA LYS A 21 -1.84 4.85 -10.76
C LYS A 21 -3.28 4.90 -10.25
N GLY A 22 -3.95 3.76 -10.18
CA GLY A 22 -5.29 3.65 -9.61
C GLY A 22 -5.36 4.12 -8.16
N VAL A 23 -4.37 3.74 -7.35
CA VAL A 23 -4.26 4.18 -5.96
C VAL A 23 -3.99 5.69 -5.86
N ARG A 24 -3.14 6.23 -6.74
CA ARG A 24 -2.87 7.68 -6.79
C ARG A 24 -4.13 8.47 -7.14
N LYS A 25 -4.93 7.99 -8.11
CA LYS A 25 -6.21 8.63 -8.48
C LYS A 25 -7.16 8.71 -7.28
N ARG A 26 -7.25 7.63 -6.47
CA ARG A 26 -8.06 7.63 -5.24
C ARG A 26 -7.56 8.65 -4.22
N LYS A 27 -6.24 8.81 -4.04
CA LYS A 27 -5.66 9.83 -3.15
C LYS A 27 -5.95 11.25 -3.61
N TRP A 28 -5.95 11.50 -4.92
CA TRP A 28 -6.37 12.78 -5.48
C TRP A 28 -7.84 13.07 -5.19
N LEU A 29 -8.72 12.08 -5.37
CA LEU A 29 -10.14 12.23 -5.03
C LEU A 29 -10.34 12.49 -3.54
N LEU A 30 -9.58 11.82 -2.67
CA LEU A 30 -9.63 12.07 -1.24
C LEU A 30 -9.16 13.49 -0.89
N PHE A 31 -8.07 13.95 -1.51
CA PHE A 31 -7.59 15.33 -1.34
C PHE A 31 -8.69 16.35 -1.68
N TRP A 32 -9.33 16.22 -2.85
CA TRP A 32 -10.41 17.13 -3.25
C TRP A 32 -11.63 17.07 -2.33
N LYS A 33 -11.98 15.87 -1.79
CA LYS A 33 -13.04 15.75 -0.78
C LYS A 33 -12.68 16.51 0.51
N VAL A 34 -11.47 16.35 1.00
CA VAL A 34 -11.00 17.07 2.20
C VAL A 34 -10.98 18.58 1.96
N MET A 35 -10.54 19.01 0.78
CA MET A 35 -10.58 20.43 0.38
C MET A 35 -12.00 20.98 0.36
N GLY A 36 -12.96 20.22 -0.19
CA GLY A 36 -14.36 20.61 -0.17
C GLY A 36 -14.92 20.81 1.27
N ILE A 37 -14.53 19.93 2.20
CA ILE A 37 -14.90 20.07 3.62
C ILE A 37 -14.28 21.33 4.22
N TYR A 38 -13.03 21.64 3.92
CA TYR A 38 -12.40 22.87 4.41
C TYR A 38 -13.07 24.12 3.88
N VAL A 39 -13.42 24.17 2.60
CA VAL A 39 -14.17 25.29 2.02
C VAL A 39 -15.53 25.44 2.72
N ALA A 40 -16.28 24.35 2.85
CA ALA A 40 -17.57 24.38 3.53
C ALA A 40 -17.46 24.87 4.98
N ALA A 41 -16.47 24.39 5.73
CA ALA A 41 -16.21 24.82 7.10
C ALA A 41 -15.87 26.33 7.16
N CYS A 42 -15.03 26.82 6.27
CA CYS A 42 -14.68 28.26 6.20
C CYS A 42 -15.91 29.11 5.89
N VAL A 43 -16.77 28.67 4.96
CA VAL A 43 -18.01 29.37 4.62
C VAL A 43 -18.97 29.41 5.83
N VAL A 44 -19.14 28.28 6.53
CA VAL A 44 -20.00 28.23 7.73
C VAL A 44 -19.45 29.15 8.82
N ILE A 45 -18.14 29.13 9.09
CA ILE A 45 -17.52 30.02 10.09
C ILE A 45 -17.74 31.50 9.71
N PHE A 46 -17.56 31.82 8.43
CA PHE A 46 -17.77 33.18 7.93
C PHE A 46 -19.24 33.63 8.11
N LEU A 47 -20.20 32.78 7.74
CA LEU A 47 -21.64 33.07 7.90
C LEU A 47 -22.03 33.21 9.37
N LEU A 48 -21.51 32.37 10.26
CA LEU A 48 -21.75 32.48 11.69
C LEU A 48 -21.17 33.78 12.25
N PHE A 49 -19.97 34.16 11.85
CA PHE A 49 -19.34 35.41 12.23
C PHE A 49 -20.21 36.61 11.77
N PHE A 50 -20.66 36.56 10.51
CA PHE A 50 -21.54 37.63 9.97
C PHE A 50 -22.88 37.74 10.70
N ALA A 51 -23.48 36.58 11.03
CA ALA A 51 -24.77 36.55 11.76
C ALA A 51 -24.67 37.07 13.21
N VAL A 52 -23.54 36.81 13.88
CA VAL A 52 -23.31 37.26 15.28
C VAL A 52 -22.84 38.72 15.32
N SER A 53 -22.21 39.23 14.26
CA SER A 53 -21.64 40.56 14.19
C SER A 53 -22.51 41.48 13.32
N ALA A 54 -23.83 41.48 13.56
CA ALA A 54 -24.76 42.31 12.78
C ALA A 54 -24.42 43.81 12.77
N ASP A 55 -23.68 44.30 13.79
CA ASP A 55 -23.21 45.68 13.94
C ASP A 55 -21.69 45.82 13.67
N ALA A 56 -21.08 44.83 13.01
CA ALA A 56 -19.63 44.87 12.78
C ALA A 56 -19.26 45.89 11.68
N ASP A 57 -18.28 46.73 11.96
CA ASP A 57 -17.67 47.62 10.98
C ASP A 57 -17.07 46.83 9.80
N GLU A 58 -17.06 47.45 8.59
CA GLU A 58 -16.45 46.86 7.37
C GLU A 58 -15.02 46.35 7.61
N TYR A 59 -14.29 47.02 8.50
CA TYR A 59 -12.93 46.63 8.89
C TYR A 59 -12.87 45.26 9.58
N MET A 60 -13.80 45.00 10.52
CA MET A 60 -13.89 43.72 11.24
C MET A 60 -14.26 42.56 10.30
N LEU A 61 -15.15 42.80 9.33
CA LEU A 61 -15.53 41.85 8.32
C LEU A 61 -14.33 41.54 7.38
N GLY A 62 -13.58 42.54 6.97
CA GLY A 62 -12.38 42.41 6.17
C GLY A 62 -11.29 41.56 6.88
N MET A 63 -11.07 41.82 8.18
CA MET A 63 -10.16 41.04 9.01
C MET A 63 -10.58 39.56 9.14
N ALA A 64 -11.86 39.29 9.39
CA ALA A 64 -12.38 37.93 9.52
C ALA A 64 -12.22 37.14 8.22
N ALA A 65 -12.50 37.79 7.07
CA ALA A 65 -12.28 37.19 5.75
C ALA A 65 -10.79 36.88 5.49
N ALA A 66 -9.88 37.80 5.84
CA ALA A 66 -8.44 37.57 5.71
C ALA A 66 -7.95 36.40 6.58
N TRP A 67 -8.40 36.29 7.82
CA TRP A 67 -8.08 35.14 8.70
C TRP A 67 -8.64 33.82 8.17
N ALA A 68 -9.87 33.79 7.64
CA ALA A 68 -10.46 32.60 7.04
C ALA A 68 -9.65 32.13 5.80
N VAL A 69 -9.24 33.06 4.95
CA VAL A 69 -8.38 32.76 3.78
C VAL A 69 -7.00 32.23 4.24
N MET A 70 -6.37 32.88 5.21
CA MET A 70 -5.08 32.42 5.74
C MET A 70 -5.19 31.01 6.33
N LEU A 71 -6.23 30.74 7.14
CA LEU A 71 -6.46 29.42 7.71
C LEU A 71 -6.69 28.36 6.62
N PHE A 72 -7.48 28.69 5.60
CA PHE A 72 -7.71 27.80 4.46
C PHE A 72 -6.41 27.48 3.71
N LEU A 73 -5.61 28.49 3.41
CA LEU A 73 -4.32 28.31 2.74
C LEU A 73 -3.35 27.46 3.56
N PHE A 74 -3.30 27.70 4.87
CA PHE A 74 -2.45 26.93 5.79
C PHE A 74 -2.89 25.46 5.85
N LEU A 75 -4.19 25.20 6.04
CA LEU A 75 -4.73 23.83 6.08
C LEU A 75 -4.52 23.10 4.74
N THR A 76 -4.69 23.82 3.62
CA THR A 76 -4.42 23.31 2.28
C THR A 76 -2.96 22.91 2.13
N LEU A 77 -2.05 23.78 2.52
CA LEU A 77 -0.60 23.52 2.45
C LEU A 77 -0.22 22.31 3.30
N VAL A 78 -0.68 22.25 4.55
CA VAL A 78 -0.40 21.12 5.46
C VAL A 78 -0.94 19.82 4.88
N THR A 79 -2.18 19.82 4.39
CA THR A 79 -2.79 18.62 3.77
C THR A 79 -2.03 18.19 2.53
N PHE A 80 -1.65 19.13 1.67
CA PHE A 80 -0.84 18.87 0.48
C PHE A 80 0.51 18.27 0.82
N VAL A 81 1.24 18.87 1.77
CA VAL A 81 2.54 18.35 2.23
C VAL A 81 2.42 16.94 2.81
N CYS A 82 1.38 16.66 3.61
CA CYS A 82 1.14 15.34 4.16
C CYS A 82 0.83 14.28 3.07
N MET A 83 0.17 14.70 1.99
CA MET A 83 -0.19 13.81 0.88
C MET A 83 0.90 13.69 -0.20
N LEU A 84 1.83 14.65 -0.28
CA LEU A 84 2.94 14.68 -1.22
C LEU A 84 3.64 13.33 -1.42
N PRO A 85 3.99 12.57 -0.37
CA PRO A 85 4.63 11.27 -0.53
C PRO A 85 3.86 10.27 -1.38
N GLY A 86 2.52 10.40 -1.44
CA GLY A 86 1.65 9.53 -2.22
C GLY A 86 1.52 9.90 -3.71
N PHE A 87 1.90 11.13 -4.08
CA PHE A 87 1.74 11.63 -5.44
C PHE A 87 2.93 11.34 -6.36
N PHE A 88 4.10 11.01 -5.81
CA PHE A 88 5.31 10.81 -6.63
C PHE A 88 5.29 9.47 -7.38
N ARG A 89 5.09 9.55 -8.69
CA ARG A 89 5.14 8.43 -9.63
C ARG A 89 6.45 7.62 -9.52
N GLY A 90 7.57 8.31 -9.34
CA GLY A 90 8.90 7.67 -9.29
C GLY A 90 9.20 6.86 -8.02
N LYS A 91 8.41 6.99 -6.94
CA LYS A 91 8.66 6.23 -5.72
C LYS A 91 8.39 4.73 -5.90
N TYR A 92 7.29 4.37 -6.57
CA TYR A 92 6.93 2.97 -6.77
C TYR A 92 7.89 2.28 -7.75
N ALA A 93 8.23 2.93 -8.86
CA ALA A 93 9.24 2.44 -9.79
C ALA A 93 10.60 2.20 -9.11
N ARG A 94 11.02 3.12 -8.22
CA ARG A 94 12.24 2.95 -7.43
C ARG A 94 12.15 1.76 -6.47
N LYS A 95 10.98 1.48 -5.91
CA LYS A 95 10.77 0.31 -5.05
C LYS A 95 10.85 -1.00 -5.83
N ILE A 96 10.26 -1.06 -7.02
CA ILE A 96 10.39 -2.19 -7.94
C ILE A 96 11.86 -2.44 -8.25
N LYS A 97 12.59 -1.42 -8.70
CA LYS A 97 14.02 -1.54 -9.00
C LYS A 97 14.84 -2.02 -7.79
N ARG A 98 14.53 -1.51 -6.59
CA ARG A 98 15.20 -1.95 -5.36
C ARG A 98 14.87 -3.40 -4.99
N ALA A 99 13.62 -3.83 -5.15
CA ALA A 99 13.23 -5.21 -4.89
C ALA A 99 13.99 -6.19 -5.80
N ILE A 100 14.02 -5.92 -7.10
CA ILE A 100 14.77 -6.71 -8.08
C ILE A 100 16.28 -6.71 -7.78
N LYS A 101 16.85 -5.52 -7.47
CA LYS A 101 18.27 -5.40 -7.12
C LYS A 101 18.64 -6.21 -5.88
N ARG A 102 17.78 -6.23 -4.86
CA ARG A 102 18.01 -7.00 -3.62
C ARG A 102 18.10 -8.50 -3.87
N GLN A 103 17.39 -9.01 -4.87
CA GLN A 103 17.43 -10.42 -5.25
C GLN A 103 18.64 -10.79 -6.14
N GLY A 104 19.41 -9.79 -6.56
CA GLY A 104 20.60 -10.03 -7.40
C GLY A 104 20.26 -10.64 -8.76
N PHE A 105 19.08 -10.37 -9.34
CA PHE A 105 18.66 -10.94 -10.59
C PHE A 105 19.55 -10.49 -11.75
N SER A 106 20.05 -11.45 -12.52
CA SER A 106 20.60 -11.21 -13.86
C SER A 106 19.48 -10.76 -14.81
N ASP A 107 19.83 -10.23 -15.97
CA ASP A 107 18.81 -9.77 -16.93
C ASP A 107 17.94 -10.94 -17.43
N ALA A 108 18.53 -12.12 -17.64
CA ALA A 108 17.78 -13.34 -17.98
C ALA A 108 16.79 -13.74 -16.87
N GLN A 109 17.19 -13.64 -15.61
CA GLN A 109 16.31 -13.94 -14.46
C GLN A 109 15.19 -12.90 -14.29
N ARG A 110 15.42 -11.63 -14.65
CA ARG A 110 14.36 -10.60 -14.64
C ARG A 110 13.27 -10.92 -15.66
N GLU A 111 13.68 -11.35 -16.85
CA GLU A 111 12.76 -11.74 -17.90
C GLU A 111 11.99 -13.02 -17.56
N GLN A 112 12.68 -14.02 -17.02
CA GLN A 112 12.06 -15.23 -16.51
C GLN A 112 11.03 -14.90 -15.43
N PHE A 113 11.42 -14.11 -14.43
CA PHE A 113 10.55 -13.65 -13.37
C PHE A 113 9.28 -12.95 -13.91
N ALA A 114 9.46 -12.01 -14.84
CA ALA A 114 8.33 -11.27 -15.40
C ALA A 114 7.36 -12.18 -16.17
N ARG A 115 7.88 -13.07 -16.98
CA ARG A 115 7.10 -14.06 -17.74
C ARG A 115 6.29 -14.96 -16.81
N GLU A 116 6.94 -15.54 -15.81
CA GLU A 116 6.31 -16.43 -14.86
C GLU A 116 5.24 -15.71 -14.01
N GLN A 117 5.54 -14.49 -13.55
CA GLN A 117 4.61 -13.71 -12.75
C GLN A 117 3.39 -13.27 -13.54
N MET A 118 3.54 -12.88 -14.79
CA MET A 118 2.40 -12.54 -15.64
C MET A 118 1.51 -13.75 -15.91
N ALA A 119 2.09 -14.91 -16.17
CA ALA A 119 1.35 -16.16 -16.33
C ALA A 119 0.64 -16.57 -15.03
N ALA A 120 1.32 -16.51 -13.90
CA ALA A 120 0.77 -16.88 -12.60
C ALA A 120 -0.40 -15.96 -12.15
N ARG A 121 -0.40 -14.70 -12.55
CA ARG A 121 -1.50 -13.76 -12.24
C ARG A 121 -2.85 -14.17 -12.81
N CYS A 122 -2.85 -14.80 -13.96
CA CYS A 122 -4.06 -15.24 -14.64
C CYS A 122 -4.56 -16.61 -14.13
N ASP A 123 -3.76 -17.30 -13.32
CA ASP A 123 -4.07 -18.63 -12.81
C ASP A 123 -4.54 -18.54 -11.34
N PRO A 124 -5.81 -18.82 -11.05
CA PRO A 124 -6.33 -18.77 -9.68
C PRO A 124 -5.71 -19.82 -8.75
N ALA A 125 -5.09 -20.89 -9.29
CA ALA A 125 -4.35 -21.86 -8.50
C ALA A 125 -2.99 -21.34 -8.05
N LYS A 126 -2.48 -20.28 -8.68
CA LYS A 126 -1.16 -19.70 -8.42
C LYS A 126 -1.22 -18.27 -7.88
N SER A 127 -2.41 -17.69 -7.80
CA SER A 127 -2.56 -16.31 -7.36
C SER A 127 -3.70 -16.12 -6.36
N VAL A 128 -3.49 -15.22 -5.41
CA VAL A 128 -4.49 -14.76 -4.45
C VAL A 128 -4.59 -13.25 -4.51
N SER A 129 -5.76 -12.75 -4.89
CA SER A 129 -6.06 -11.32 -4.78
C SER A 129 -6.45 -10.99 -3.35
N VAL A 130 -5.85 -9.93 -2.84
CA VAL A 130 -5.98 -9.49 -1.46
C VAL A 130 -6.36 -8.02 -1.44
N VAL A 131 -7.16 -7.62 -0.48
CA VAL A 131 -7.39 -6.21 -0.19
C VAL A 131 -6.68 -5.88 1.11
N ILE A 132 -5.60 -5.11 1.02
CA ILE A 132 -4.91 -4.61 2.21
C ILE A 132 -5.66 -3.37 2.69
N THR A 133 -6.13 -3.42 3.93
CA THR A 133 -6.75 -2.27 4.59
C THR A 133 -5.70 -1.57 5.44
N THR A 134 -5.41 -0.32 5.13
CA THR A 134 -4.49 0.52 5.89
C THR A 134 -5.27 1.75 6.35
N GLY A 135 -5.79 1.72 7.57
CA GLY A 135 -6.74 2.73 8.04
C GLY A 135 -8.04 2.68 7.23
N GLN A 136 -8.40 3.77 6.56
CA GLN A 136 -9.59 3.82 5.68
C GLN A 136 -9.31 3.41 4.24
N ASP A 137 -8.04 3.21 3.87
CA ASP A 137 -7.65 2.87 2.51
C ASP A 137 -7.72 1.36 2.28
N ARG A 138 -8.50 0.95 1.28
CA ARG A 138 -8.52 -0.43 0.77
C ARG A 138 -7.68 -0.48 -0.51
N MET A 139 -6.58 -1.19 -0.46
CA MET A 139 -5.64 -1.28 -1.57
C MET A 139 -5.63 -2.70 -2.13
N PRO A 140 -5.81 -2.87 -3.44
CA PRO A 140 -5.66 -4.17 -4.05
C PRO A 140 -4.19 -4.61 -3.95
N ALA A 141 -4.00 -5.82 -3.51
CA ALA A 141 -2.71 -6.51 -3.51
C ALA A 141 -2.91 -7.91 -4.06
N GLN A 142 -1.83 -8.50 -4.53
CA GLN A 142 -1.86 -9.84 -5.11
C GLN A 142 -0.63 -10.61 -4.67
N PHE A 143 -0.87 -11.81 -4.15
CA PHE A 143 0.17 -12.81 -4.00
C PHE A 143 0.16 -13.70 -5.24
N THR A 144 1.34 -13.99 -5.77
CA THR A 144 1.53 -14.91 -6.89
C THR A 144 2.68 -15.86 -6.59
N LEU A 145 2.47 -17.13 -6.87
CA LEU A 145 3.48 -18.17 -6.80
C LEU A 145 3.71 -18.74 -8.19
N SER A 146 4.87 -18.51 -8.74
CA SER A 146 5.31 -19.12 -10.00
C SER A 146 6.24 -20.31 -9.75
N GLU A 147 6.84 -20.81 -10.80
CA GLU A 147 7.73 -21.96 -10.68
C GLU A 147 8.98 -21.67 -9.85
N HIS A 148 9.59 -20.51 -10.04
CA HIS A 148 10.85 -20.14 -9.39
C HIS A 148 10.71 -18.96 -8.40
N PHE A 149 9.55 -18.28 -8.38
CA PHE A 149 9.39 -17.05 -7.62
C PHE A 149 8.05 -16.96 -6.89
N ALA A 150 8.10 -16.49 -5.66
CA ALA A 150 6.93 -15.97 -4.95
C ALA A 150 6.99 -14.44 -4.97
N CYS A 151 5.87 -13.81 -5.26
CA CYS A 151 5.80 -12.35 -5.33
C CYS A 151 4.52 -11.85 -4.65
N PHE A 152 4.67 -10.80 -3.86
CA PHE A 152 3.55 -10.06 -3.28
C PHE A 152 3.62 -8.63 -3.79
N THR A 153 2.63 -8.24 -4.57
CA THR A 153 2.55 -6.92 -5.21
C THR A 153 1.29 -6.19 -4.79
N GLY A 154 1.27 -4.91 -5.03
CA GLY A 154 0.16 -4.06 -4.64
C GLY A 154 0.35 -3.46 -3.26
N GLY A 155 -0.45 -2.47 -2.97
CA GLY A 155 -0.31 -1.68 -1.76
C GLY A 155 0.76 -0.60 -1.92
N THR A 156 0.41 0.60 -1.59
CA THR A 156 1.24 1.79 -1.86
C THR A 156 2.39 1.99 -0.89
N GLY A 157 2.39 1.26 0.22
CA GLY A 157 3.40 1.43 1.26
C GLY A 157 4.67 0.64 1.01
N PHE A 158 4.49 -0.59 0.55
CA PHE A 158 5.55 -1.58 0.51
C PHE A 158 5.77 -2.00 -0.94
N GLY A 159 6.72 -1.63 -1.66
CA GLY A 159 6.97 -2.12 -3.04
C GLY A 159 6.81 -3.65 -3.14
N PRO A 160 6.94 -4.21 -4.34
CA PRO A 160 6.80 -5.64 -4.50
C PRO A 160 7.82 -6.36 -3.61
N TYR A 161 7.37 -7.37 -2.92
CA TYR A 161 8.22 -8.28 -2.17
C TYR A 161 8.39 -9.53 -3.01
N ILE A 162 9.62 -9.85 -3.37
CA ILE A 162 9.97 -10.93 -4.29
C ILE A 162 10.88 -11.90 -3.55
N LEU A 163 10.64 -13.19 -3.71
CA LEU A 163 11.43 -14.26 -3.14
C LEU A 163 11.69 -15.32 -4.22
N LYS A 164 12.92 -15.83 -4.31
CA LYS A 164 13.25 -17.05 -5.05
C LYS A 164 12.80 -18.24 -4.22
N VAL A 165 12.10 -19.19 -4.83
CA VAL A 165 11.55 -20.35 -4.12
C VAL A 165 12.21 -21.67 -4.51
N ASP A 166 13.18 -21.63 -5.43
CA ASP A 166 13.88 -22.84 -5.91
C ASP A 166 14.57 -23.63 -4.79
N ASP A 167 15.15 -22.89 -3.83
CA ASP A 167 15.90 -23.46 -2.73
C ASP A 167 15.04 -23.59 -1.45
N THR A 168 13.72 -23.50 -1.56
CA THR A 168 12.84 -23.60 -0.41
C THR A 168 12.65 -25.04 0.03
N GLU A 169 13.18 -25.38 1.20
CA GLU A 169 13.09 -26.71 1.83
C GLU A 169 11.88 -26.84 2.73
N ALA A 170 11.50 -25.73 3.37
CA ALA A 170 10.37 -25.70 4.30
C ALA A 170 9.73 -24.30 4.38
N PHE A 171 8.47 -24.29 4.77
CA PHE A 171 7.82 -23.06 5.18
C PHE A 171 6.99 -23.31 6.46
N PHE A 172 6.90 -22.29 7.31
CA PHE A 172 6.10 -22.34 8.53
C PHE A 172 5.40 -21.01 8.78
N VAL A 173 4.33 -21.07 9.54
CA VAL A 173 3.57 -19.88 9.92
C VAL A 173 3.91 -19.48 11.35
N ARG A 174 4.21 -18.20 11.52
CA ARG A 174 4.36 -17.59 12.84
C ARG A 174 3.32 -16.50 13.01
N THR A 175 2.62 -16.53 14.11
CA THR A 175 1.66 -15.48 14.48
C THR A 175 2.33 -14.55 15.48
N SER A 176 2.18 -13.25 15.25
CA SER A 176 2.64 -12.22 16.19
C SER A 176 1.50 -11.28 16.49
N THR A 177 1.20 -11.09 17.76
CA THR A 177 0.20 -10.13 18.22
C THR A 177 0.92 -8.95 18.86
N MET A 178 0.67 -7.77 18.33
CA MET A 178 1.21 -6.52 18.88
C MET A 178 0.07 -5.62 19.33
N THR A 179 0.19 -5.06 20.51
CA THR A 179 -0.73 -4.03 20.98
C THR A 179 -0.19 -2.68 20.52
N LEU A 180 -0.92 -2.04 19.62
CA LEU A 180 -0.57 -0.72 19.10
C LEU A 180 -1.53 0.31 19.69
N PRO A 181 -1.04 1.48 20.12
CA PRO A 181 -1.91 2.59 20.47
C PRO A 181 -2.58 3.11 19.19
N ALA A 182 -3.87 2.88 19.06
CA ALA A 182 -4.66 3.51 18.01
C ALA A 182 -5.00 4.92 18.43
N ILE A 183 -4.45 5.91 17.75
CA ILE A 183 -4.75 7.33 17.97
C ILE A 183 -5.92 7.68 17.08
N THR A 184 -7.10 7.83 17.68
CA THR A 184 -8.28 8.34 16.99
C THR A 184 -8.50 9.79 17.40
N LYS A 185 -8.38 10.71 16.48
CA LYS A 185 -8.74 12.11 16.67
C LYS A 185 -10.22 12.27 16.41
N VAL A 186 -11.00 12.52 17.47
CA VAL A 186 -12.40 12.89 17.36
C VAL A 186 -12.53 14.30 17.91
N PHE A 187 -12.78 15.25 17.04
CA PHE A 187 -12.78 16.69 17.33
C PHE A 187 -11.52 17.12 18.09
N SER A 188 -11.29 17.84 18.90
CA SER A 188 -10.05 18.24 19.58
C SER A 188 -9.54 17.22 20.61
N PHE A 189 -10.18 16.09 20.75
CA PHE A 189 -9.78 15.04 21.70
C PHE A 189 -8.98 13.95 21.01
N ILE A 190 -7.83 13.63 21.59
CA ILE A 190 -7.02 12.48 21.21
C ILE A 190 -7.48 11.30 22.06
N ILE A 191 -8.20 10.37 21.45
CA ILE A 191 -8.59 9.14 22.12
C ILE A 191 -7.55 8.08 21.74
N THR A 192 -6.74 7.67 22.69
CA THR A 192 -5.84 6.52 22.56
C THR A 192 -6.59 5.27 22.98
N ARG A 193 -6.85 4.39 22.04
CA ARG A 193 -7.38 3.05 22.30
C ARG A 193 -6.31 2.03 21.95
N ASN A 194 -5.98 1.15 22.87
CA ASN A 194 -5.10 0.03 22.57
C ASN A 194 -5.82 -0.92 21.61
N GLN A 195 -5.25 -1.10 20.42
CA GLN A 195 -5.76 -2.05 19.44
C GLN A 195 -4.77 -3.19 19.30
N SER A 196 -5.26 -4.40 19.51
CA SER A 196 -4.48 -5.61 19.25
C SER A 196 -4.48 -5.91 17.77
N VAL A 197 -3.31 -5.92 17.17
CA VAL A 197 -3.12 -6.24 15.75
C VAL A 197 -2.37 -7.57 15.68
N THR A 198 -3.04 -8.57 15.13
CA THR A 198 -2.43 -9.88 14.88
C THR A 198 -1.94 -9.94 13.46
N THR A 199 -0.69 -10.34 13.28
CA THR A 199 -0.06 -10.54 11.97
C THR A 199 0.33 -12.00 11.81
N TYR A 200 0.13 -12.51 10.61
CA TYR A 200 0.46 -13.87 10.21
C TYR A 200 1.66 -13.79 9.27
N MET A 201 2.74 -14.46 9.63
CA MET A 201 3.99 -14.44 8.86
C MET A 201 4.26 -15.83 8.32
N ILE A 202 4.40 -15.95 7.00
CA ILE A 202 4.84 -17.17 6.35
C ILE A 202 6.34 -17.02 6.10
N HIS A 203 7.14 -17.83 6.80
CA HIS A 203 8.58 -17.87 6.67
C HIS A 203 8.98 -18.96 5.69
N PHE A 204 9.93 -18.66 4.83
CA PHE A 204 10.53 -19.59 3.89
C PHE A 204 11.95 -19.91 4.34
N VAL A 205 12.27 -21.17 4.42
CA VAL A 205 13.57 -21.68 4.87
C VAL A 205 14.20 -22.51 3.74
N GLY A 206 15.45 -22.24 3.45
CA GLY A 206 16.27 -23.02 2.53
C GLY A 206 17.73 -23.00 2.99
N HIS A 207 18.42 -24.11 2.80
CA HIS A 207 19.79 -24.32 3.28
C HIS A 207 19.95 -24.02 4.78
N GLY A 208 18.94 -24.37 5.59
CA GLY A 208 18.94 -24.13 7.03
C GLY A 208 18.83 -22.67 7.48
N LYS A 209 18.54 -21.75 6.55
CA LYS A 209 18.42 -20.31 6.85
C LYS A 209 17.09 -19.75 6.35
N GLU A 210 16.59 -18.70 7.05
CA GLU A 210 15.42 -17.96 6.58
C GLU A 210 15.79 -17.18 5.31
N GLN A 211 15.14 -17.52 4.20
CA GLN A 211 15.28 -16.84 2.91
C GLN A 211 14.45 -15.57 2.83
N GLY A 212 13.30 -15.59 3.51
CA GLY A 212 12.39 -14.45 3.58
C GLY A 212 11.06 -14.80 4.20
N ARG A 213 10.19 -13.78 4.29
CA ARG A 213 8.85 -13.95 4.87
C ARG A 213 7.83 -13.06 4.21
N PHE A 214 6.59 -13.52 4.12
CA PHE A 214 5.42 -12.72 3.77
C PHE A 214 4.60 -12.46 5.00
N VAL A 215 4.06 -11.24 5.13
CA VAL A 215 3.28 -10.79 6.29
C VAL A 215 1.87 -10.46 5.86
N PHE A 216 0.89 -11.05 6.52
CA PHE A 216 -0.53 -10.87 6.26
C PHE A 216 -1.24 -10.40 7.54
N GLY A 217 -2.17 -9.46 7.40
CA GLY A 217 -3.02 -9.01 8.51
C GLY A 217 -4.33 -9.77 8.61
N ASP A 218 -4.67 -10.56 7.59
CA ASP A 218 -5.92 -11.31 7.50
C ASP A 218 -5.62 -12.82 7.50
N PRO A 219 -6.17 -13.59 8.48
CA PRO A 219 -5.96 -15.03 8.55
C PRO A 219 -6.51 -15.78 7.34
N ALA A 220 -7.65 -15.32 6.77
CA ALA A 220 -8.24 -15.97 5.60
C ALA A 220 -7.37 -15.84 4.36
N VAL A 221 -6.68 -14.72 4.22
CA VAL A 221 -5.70 -14.52 3.15
C VAL A 221 -4.47 -15.40 3.36
N CYS A 222 -3.96 -15.43 4.59
CA CYS A 222 -2.83 -16.30 4.94
C CYS A 222 -3.13 -17.76 4.60
N GLU A 223 -4.32 -18.24 4.96
CA GLU A 223 -4.73 -19.64 4.69
C GLU A 223 -4.84 -19.93 3.18
N LYS A 224 -5.39 -18.99 2.38
CA LYS A 224 -5.41 -19.14 0.91
C LYS A 224 -3.99 -19.25 0.33
N VAL A 225 -3.07 -18.43 0.80
CA VAL A 225 -1.66 -18.49 0.37
C VAL A 225 -1.01 -19.80 0.80
N LEU A 226 -1.28 -20.25 2.04
CA LEU A 226 -0.81 -21.55 2.53
C LEU A 226 -1.30 -22.71 1.69
N ASN A 227 -2.55 -22.69 1.25
CA ASN A 227 -3.10 -23.74 0.41
C ASN A 227 -2.38 -23.82 -0.95
N ILE A 228 -2.05 -22.68 -1.56
CA ILE A 228 -1.22 -22.64 -2.77
C ILE A 228 0.19 -23.20 -2.50
N LEU A 229 0.80 -22.82 -1.38
CA LEU A 229 2.13 -23.29 -0.99
C LEU A 229 2.14 -24.80 -0.71
N ARG A 230 1.13 -25.34 -0.02
CA ARG A 230 1.00 -26.78 0.26
C ARG A 230 0.84 -27.60 -1.00
N GLN A 231 0.11 -27.08 -1.98
CA GLN A 231 -0.02 -27.73 -3.29
C GLN A 231 1.31 -27.77 -4.04
N ARG A 232 2.09 -26.70 -3.96
CA ARG A 232 3.38 -26.62 -4.66
C ARG A 232 4.52 -27.35 -3.93
N PHE A 233 4.52 -27.32 -2.60
CA PHE A 233 5.58 -27.87 -1.76
C PHE A 233 5.00 -28.88 -0.73
N PRO A 234 4.48 -30.03 -1.19
CA PRO A 234 3.81 -30.99 -0.30
C PRO A 234 4.75 -31.57 0.77
N GLU A 235 6.02 -31.72 0.45
CA GLU A 235 7.06 -32.20 1.38
C GLU A 235 7.42 -31.15 2.45
N ALA A 236 7.45 -29.87 2.06
CA ALA A 236 7.77 -28.76 2.95
C ALA A 236 6.65 -28.45 3.96
N ALA A 237 5.42 -28.90 3.69
CA ALA A 237 4.26 -28.69 4.56
C ALA A 237 4.18 -29.67 5.73
N ARG A 238 5.00 -30.73 5.72
CA ARG A 238 4.99 -31.82 6.73
C ARG A 238 5.96 -31.59 7.89
N ARG A 239 6.73 -30.52 7.85
CA ARG A 239 7.68 -30.13 8.89
C ARG A 239 7.16 -28.86 9.62
#